data_4504d33f7b7a0e3dff8b128e7e9863bd
#
_entry.id   4504d33f7b7a0e3dff8b128e7e9863bd
#
_cell.length_a   1.000
_cell.length_b   1.000
_cell.length_c   1.000
_cell.angle_alpha   90.00
_cell.angle_beta   90.00
_cell.angle_gamma   90.00
#
_symmetry.space_group_name_H-M   'P 1'
#
loop_
_entity.id
_entity.type
_entity.pdbx_description
1 polymer ?
#
loop_
_entity_poly.entity_id
_entity_poly.type
_entity_poly.pdbx_seq_one_letter_code
_entity_poly.pdbx_strand_id
1 'polypeptide(L)'
;ALDIGRKIKAQARQAMKDGDYIGARAPYGYRKDPDNCHKLLIDENTAPVVKQIFEWAHEHVALNRIVRNLNEMGIPAPSHYKKTTGEITSPGLIGSGKWQTRTVMKILESEVYTGDLVQGKTKIVDHQQVKAGEDNLIIAKCTHEPIISHELFNAVQEYRKQICEESKATPKRPYTPNIFKGKVFCADCGRSLHRQRAERRKGPDTYWFHCLTNSRVEKDSCKGAMIQEKELISTVTAILEKELTVALGMSLPLFQLEARQKQEKDKLKIQMSAKRQEIEKIRRLIRGLYENFVQGILTNDEYFELKADYEHAINALSGEIEVFEKSMDSLDNQLAKYRAMEKDAKTLAQDHVLTAKLIERLIERIEIDHERNIHVTFRFKNEFQGKAVEPCATM
;
A
#
# COMPACT_ATOMS: atom_id res chain seq x y z
N ALA A 1 22.32 -4.14 -23.97
CA ALA A 1 21.12 -4.43 -23.15
C ALA A 1 19.79 -4.04 -23.83
N LEU A 2 19.70 -2.84 -24.44
CA LEU A 2 18.46 -2.37 -25.11
C LEU A 2 18.05 -3.22 -26.31
N ASP A 3 19.00 -3.71 -27.08
CA ASP A 3 18.72 -4.51 -28.29
C ASP A 3 18.24 -5.94 -27.95
N ILE A 4 18.77 -6.54 -26.90
CA ILE A 4 18.32 -7.83 -26.36
C ILE A 4 16.87 -7.73 -25.89
N GLY A 5 16.53 -6.67 -25.16
CA GLY A 5 15.16 -6.45 -24.70
C GLY A 5 14.14 -6.25 -25.83
N ARG A 6 14.55 -5.61 -26.94
CA ARG A 6 13.72 -5.48 -28.15
C ARG A 6 13.49 -6.83 -28.84
N LYS A 7 14.54 -7.65 -28.98
CA LYS A 7 14.44 -9.00 -29.57
C LYS A 7 13.53 -9.91 -28.75
N ILE A 8 13.67 -9.93 -27.43
CA ILE A 8 12.78 -10.72 -26.54
C ILE A 8 11.32 -10.29 -26.68
N LYS A 9 11.04 -8.97 -26.71
CA LYS A 9 9.68 -8.47 -26.92
C LYS A 9 9.11 -8.82 -28.29
N ALA A 10 9.92 -8.76 -29.35
CA ALA A 10 9.50 -9.13 -30.70
C ALA A 10 9.19 -10.63 -30.78
N GLN A 11 10.04 -11.48 -30.21
CA GLN A 11 9.84 -12.92 -30.14
C GLN A 11 8.55 -13.29 -29.34
N ALA A 12 8.36 -12.66 -28.17
CA ALA A 12 7.14 -12.87 -27.40
C ALA A 12 5.87 -12.44 -28.16
N ARG A 13 5.92 -11.34 -28.91
CA ARG A 13 4.80 -10.90 -29.77
C ARG A 13 4.54 -11.87 -30.92
N GLN A 14 5.58 -12.47 -31.50
CA GLN A 14 5.41 -13.46 -32.54
C GLN A 14 4.76 -14.73 -31.97
N ALA A 15 5.26 -15.25 -30.84
CA ALA A 15 4.69 -16.39 -30.16
C ALA A 15 3.19 -16.18 -29.82
N MET A 16 2.80 -14.97 -29.36
CA MET A 16 1.38 -14.66 -29.14
C MET A 16 0.54 -14.76 -30.43
N LYS A 17 1.09 -14.32 -31.60
CA LYS A 17 0.40 -14.40 -32.88
C LYS A 17 0.28 -15.84 -33.38
N ASP A 18 1.25 -16.67 -33.06
CA ASP A 18 1.29 -18.09 -33.41
C ASP A 18 0.35 -18.93 -32.51
N GLY A 19 -0.33 -18.28 -31.55
CA GLY A 19 -1.29 -18.91 -30.65
C GLY A 19 -0.67 -19.51 -29.39
N ASP A 20 0.57 -19.17 -29.06
CA ASP A 20 1.24 -19.60 -27.84
C ASP A 20 0.76 -18.80 -26.63
N TYR A 21 0.48 -19.48 -25.54
CA TYR A 21 0.21 -18.84 -24.25
C TYR A 21 1.50 -18.44 -23.53
N ILE A 22 1.77 -17.15 -23.43
CA ILE A 22 3.01 -16.65 -22.81
C ILE A 22 2.88 -16.27 -21.33
N GLY A 23 1.72 -16.44 -20.71
CA GLY A 23 1.53 -16.16 -19.29
C GLY A 23 2.41 -17.06 -18.41
N ALA A 24 2.95 -16.52 -17.33
CA ALA A 24 3.79 -17.27 -16.39
C ALA A 24 3.04 -18.48 -15.78
N ARG A 25 1.73 -18.34 -15.52
CA ARG A 25 0.86 -19.37 -14.92
C ARG A 25 -0.38 -19.53 -15.76
N ALA A 26 -0.89 -20.76 -15.87
CA ALA A 26 -2.15 -21.03 -16.55
C ALA A 26 -3.34 -20.32 -15.85
N PRO A 27 -4.38 -19.91 -16.59
CA PRO A 27 -5.64 -19.47 -16.00
C PRO A 27 -6.28 -20.58 -15.14
N TYR A 28 -7.09 -20.23 -14.16
CA TYR A 28 -7.87 -21.21 -13.38
C TYR A 28 -8.84 -21.95 -14.31
N GLY A 29 -8.93 -23.25 -14.23
CA GLY A 29 -9.64 -24.11 -15.19
C GLY A 29 -8.72 -24.75 -16.22
N TYR A 30 -7.49 -24.23 -16.35
CA TYR A 30 -6.47 -24.79 -17.23
C TYR A 30 -5.18 -25.08 -16.47
N ARG A 31 -4.38 -25.99 -17.02
CA ARG A 31 -2.99 -26.27 -16.64
C ARG A 31 -2.09 -26.13 -17.86
N LYS A 32 -0.82 -25.88 -17.67
CA LYS A 32 0.16 -25.90 -18.75
C LYS A 32 0.45 -27.35 -19.16
N ASP A 33 0.65 -27.56 -20.45
CA ASP A 33 1.12 -28.84 -20.97
C ASP A 33 2.56 -29.08 -20.45
N PRO A 34 2.84 -30.25 -19.84
CA PRO A 34 4.20 -30.58 -19.40
C PRO A 34 5.24 -30.62 -20.53
N ASP A 35 4.82 -31.01 -21.74
CA ASP A 35 5.71 -31.12 -22.90
C ASP A 35 5.87 -29.78 -23.64
N ASN A 36 4.89 -28.90 -23.54
CA ASN A 36 4.91 -27.56 -24.14
C ASN A 36 4.27 -26.52 -23.21
N CYS A 37 5.07 -25.81 -22.44
CA CYS A 37 4.62 -24.81 -21.47
C CYS A 37 3.83 -23.62 -22.09
N HIS A 38 3.73 -23.52 -23.40
CA HIS A 38 2.96 -22.51 -24.12
C HIS A 38 1.56 -23.00 -24.52
N LYS A 39 1.23 -24.27 -24.29
CA LYS A 39 -0.10 -24.83 -24.51
C LYS A 39 -0.89 -24.94 -23.22
N LEU A 40 -2.20 -24.72 -23.34
CA LEU A 40 -3.15 -24.87 -22.26
C LEU A 40 -3.92 -26.16 -22.43
N LEU A 41 -3.97 -26.98 -21.37
CA LEU A 41 -4.79 -28.18 -21.25
C LEU A 41 -5.87 -27.94 -20.19
N ILE A 42 -7.05 -28.56 -20.38
CA ILE A 42 -8.12 -28.50 -19.37
C ILE A 42 -7.62 -29.11 -18.05
N ASP A 43 -7.90 -28.47 -16.95
CA ASP A 43 -7.70 -29.01 -15.60
C ASP A 43 -9.05 -29.57 -15.12
N GLU A 44 -9.20 -30.88 -15.10
CA GLU A 44 -10.42 -31.57 -14.73
C GLU A 44 -10.93 -31.22 -13.33
N ASN A 45 -10.07 -30.80 -12.41
CA ASN A 45 -10.46 -30.41 -11.06
C ASN A 45 -11.08 -29.02 -11.01
N THR A 46 -10.65 -28.09 -11.86
CA THR A 46 -11.04 -26.68 -11.78
C THR A 46 -11.90 -26.19 -12.94
N ALA A 47 -11.89 -26.89 -14.09
CA ALA A 47 -12.73 -26.54 -15.23
C ALA A 47 -14.24 -26.62 -14.92
N PRO A 48 -14.76 -27.63 -14.18
CA PRO A 48 -16.18 -27.68 -13.81
C PRO A 48 -16.61 -26.45 -12.97
N VAL A 49 -15.71 -25.93 -12.12
CA VAL A 49 -15.96 -24.70 -11.31
C VAL A 49 -16.11 -23.49 -12.21
N VAL A 50 -15.25 -23.37 -13.22
CA VAL A 50 -15.33 -22.25 -14.20
C VAL A 50 -16.64 -22.33 -14.96
N LYS A 51 -17.03 -23.52 -15.44
CA LYS A 51 -18.31 -23.73 -16.14
C LYS A 51 -19.49 -23.33 -15.26
N GLN A 52 -19.52 -23.75 -14.01
CA GLN A 52 -20.55 -23.41 -13.03
C GLN A 52 -20.63 -21.89 -12.76
N ILE A 53 -19.50 -21.19 -12.71
CA ILE A 53 -19.47 -19.72 -12.55
C ILE A 53 -20.15 -19.04 -13.73
N PHE A 54 -19.91 -19.51 -14.98
CA PHE A 54 -20.56 -18.96 -16.18
C PHE A 54 -22.05 -19.32 -16.26
N GLU A 55 -22.44 -20.49 -15.85
CA GLU A 55 -23.85 -20.92 -15.77
C GLU A 55 -24.61 -20.02 -14.78
N TRP A 56 -24.10 -19.84 -13.56
CA TRP A 56 -24.73 -18.93 -12.59
C TRP A 56 -24.79 -17.49 -13.09
N ALA A 57 -23.76 -17.03 -13.77
CA ALA A 57 -23.77 -15.68 -14.35
C ALA A 57 -24.80 -15.54 -15.46
N HIS A 58 -25.01 -16.57 -16.27
CA HIS A 58 -26.05 -16.65 -17.31
C HIS A 58 -27.47 -16.72 -16.71
N GLU A 59 -27.63 -17.40 -15.57
CA GLU A 59 -28.87 -17.40 -14.78
C GLU A 59 -29.10 -16.08 -14.00
N HIS A 60 -28.32 -15.06 -14.25
CA HIS A 60 -28.41 -13.76 -13.62
C HIS A 60 -28.18 -13.76 -12.10
N VAL A 61 -27.48 -14.75 -11.56
CA VAL A 61 -27.09 -14.80 -10.17
C VAL A 61 -26.10 -13.66 -9.85
N ALA A 62 -26.40 -12.86 -8.85
CA ALA A 62 -25.55 -11.74 -8.46
C ALA A 62 -24.13 -12.20 -8.08
N LEU A 63 -23.08 -11.46 -8.52
CA LEU A 63 -21.68 -11.82 -8.29
C LEU A 63 -21.33 -12.12 -6.82
N ASN A 64 -21.89 -11.35 -5.89
CA ASN A 64 -21.69 -11.60 -4.45
C ASN A 64 -22.30 -12.94 -4.00
N ARG A 65 -23.37 -13.39 -4.64
CA ARG A 65 -23.99 -14.69 -4.35
C ARG A 65 -23.15 -15.82 -4.91
N ILE A 66 -22.62 -15.67 -6.13
CA ILE A 66 -21.67 -16.62 -6.73
C ILE A 66 -20.44 -16.80 -5.81
N VAL A 67 -19.84 -15.70 -5.36
CA VAL A 67 -18.70 -15.74 -4.44
C VAL A 67 -19.04 -16.48 -3.14
N ARG A 68 -20.22 -16.22 -2.59
CA ARG A 68 -20.68 -16.87 -1.36
C ARG A 68 -20.87 -18.37 -1.57
N ASN A 69 -21.56 -18.78 -2.63
CA ASN A 69 -21.77 -20.18 -2.95
C ASN A 69 -20.43 -20.92 -3.06
N LEU A 70 -19.45 -20.36 -3.79
CA LEU A 70 -18.11 -20.96 -3.93
C LEU A 70 -17.40 -21.13 -2.58
N ASN A 71 -17.50 -20.13 -1.69
CA ASN A 71 -16.89 -20.19 -0.37
C ASN A 71 -17.62 -21.16 0.57
N GLU A 72 -18.96 -21.19 0.55
CA GLU A 72 -19.81 -22.11 1.34
C GLU A 72 -19.60 -23.56 0.91
N MET A 73 -19.38 -23.82 -0.40
CA MET A 73 -19.02 -25.15 -0.93
C MET A 73 -17.57 -25.57 -0.61
N GLY A 74 -16.78 -24.68 0.01
CA GLY A 74 -15.39 -24.97 0.37
C GLY A 74 -14.43 -25.07 -0.83
N ILE A 75 -14.84 -24.57 -2.01
CA ILE A 75 -14.01 -24.60 -3.21
C ILE A 75 -12.82 -23.66 -3.05
N PRO A 76 -11.55 -24.12 -3.20
CA PRO A 76 -10.40 -23.28 -3.02
C PRO A 76 -10.32 -22.19 -4.09
N ALA A 77 -10.04 -20.94 -3.66
CA ALA A 77 -9.81 -19.85 -4.60
C ALA A 77 -8.55 -20.11 -5.47
N PRO A 78 -8.46 -19.53 -6.68
CA PRO A 78 -7.38 -19.81 -7.63
C PRO A 78 -5.97 -19.73 -7.05
N SER A 79 -5.68 -18.75 -6.21
CA SER A 79 -4.35 -18.62 -5.56
C SER A 79 -4.09 -19.72 -4.54
N HIS A 80 -5.13 -20.16 -3.83
CA HIS A 80 -5.01 -21.25 -2.86
C HIS A 80 -4.83 -22.60 -3.56
N TYR A 81 -5.63 -22.86 -4.60
CA TYR A 81 -5.48 -24.06 -5.43
C TYR A 81 -4.07 -24.17 -6.01
N LYS A 82 -3.53 -23.08 -6.57
CA LYS A 82 -2.16 -23.05 -7.11
C LYS A 82 -1.07 -23.21 -6.06
N LYS A 83 -1.35 -22.92 -4.80
CA LYS A 83 -0.45 -23.25 -3.70
C LYS A 83 -0.45 -24.75 -3.42
N THR A 84 -1.62 -25.39 -3.40
CA THR A 84 -1.72 -26.83 -3.13
C THR A 84 -1.11 -27.66 -4.26
N THR A 85 -1.14 -27.17 -5.51
CA THR A 85 -0.48 -27.80 -6.67
C THR A 85 1.00 -27.46 -6.80
N GLY A 86 1.55 -26.61 -5.90
CA GLY A 86 2.97 -26.23 -5.92
C GLY A 86 3.36 -25.15 -6.94
N GLU A 87 2.40 -24.62 -7.70
CA GLU A 87 2.66 -23.53 -8.67
C GLU A 87 3.00 -22.19 -8.00
N ILE A 88 2.59 -21.98 -6.76
CA ILE A 88 2.86 -20.78 -5.96
C ILE A 88 3.51 -21.19 -4.64
N THR A 89 4.73 -20.78 -4.42
CA THR A 89 5.49 -21.01 -3.18
C THR A 89 5.52 -19.80 -2.26
N SER A 90 5.35 -18.59 -2.81
CA SER A 90 5.44 -17.33 -2.07
C SER A 90 4.17 -17.04 -1.25
N PRO A 91 4.24 -16.92 0.09
CA PRO A 91 3.07 -16.66 0.95
C PRO A 91 2.33 -15.37 0.62
N GLY A 92 3.04 -14.32 0.21
CA GLY A 92 2.46 -13.01 -0.10
C GLY A 92 1.50 -12.98 -1.29
N LEU A 93 1.50 -14.03 -2.14
CA LEU A 93 0.64 -14.12 -3.32
C LEU A 93 -0.69 -14.84 -3.05
N ILE A 94 -0.90 -15.40 -1.87
CA ILE A 94 -2.03 -16.30 -1.58
C ILE A 94 -3.26 -15.53 -1.09
N GLY A 95 -3.05 -14.38 -0.43
CA GLY A 95 -4.12 -13.60 0.16
C GLY A 95 -4.91 -14.38 1.22
N SER A 96 -6.23 -14.15 1.31
CA SER A 96 -7.11 -14.83 2.29
C SER A 96 -7.47 -16.30 1.92
N GLY A 97 -7.10 -16.77 0.74
CA GLY A 97 -7.52 -18.09 0.24
C GLY A 97 -9.00 -18.22 -0.14
N LYS A 98 -9.81 -17.21 0.15
CA LYS A 98 -11.25 -17.18 -0.16
C LYS A 98 -11.53 -16.52 -1.50
N TRP A 99 -12.61 -16.95 -2.16
CA TRP A 99 -13.12 -16.30 -3.36
C TRP A 99 -13.54 -14.87 -3.08
N GLN A 100 -13.32 -14.01 -4.03
CA GLN A 100 -13.69 -12.59 -3.98
C GLN A 100 -14.37 -12.18 -5.30
N THR A 101 -15.24 -11.19 -5.24
CA THR A 101 -15.98 -10.68 -6.42
C THR A 101 -15.03 -10.33 -7.58
N ARG A 102 -13.86 -9.72 -7.28
CA ARG A 102 -12.87 -9.40 -8.32
C ARG A 102 -12.28 -10.63 -9.01
N THR A 103 -12.13 -11.74 -8.30
CA THR A 103 -11.63 -13.00 -8.88
C THR A 103 -12.65 -13.58 -9.85
N VAL A 104 -13.92 -13.65 -9.43
CA VAL A 104 -15.03 -14.09 -10.31
C VAL A 104 -15.17 -13.17 -11.52
N MET A 105 -15.12 -11.84 -11.33
CA MET A 105 -15.16 -10.89 -12.44
C MET A 105 -14.05 -11.14 -13.47
N LYS A 106 -12.81 -11.37 -13.04
CA LYS A 106 -11.69 -11.64 -13.93
C LYS A 106 -11.90 -12.94 -14.74
N ILE A 107 -12.50 -13.95 -14.14
CA ILE A 107 -12.87 -15.19 -14.85
C ILE A 107 -13.91 -14.88 -15.92
N LEU A 108 -15.00 -14.21 -15.55
CA LEU A 108 -16.07 -13.85 -16.49
C LEU A 108 -15.63 -12.90 -17.61
N GLU A 109 -14.55 -12.12 -17.44
CA GLU A 109 -14.01 -11.19 -18.43
C GLU A 109 -12.98 -11.80 -19.39
N SER A 110 -12.61 -13.04 -19.19
CA SER A 110 -11.50 -13.65 -19.91
C SER A 110 -11.97 -14.53 -21.05
N GLU A 111 -11.64 -14.16 -22.28
CA GLU A 111 -11.95 -14.90 -23.49
C GLU A 111 -11.23 -16.26 -23.57
N VAL A 112 -10.20 -16.48 -22.74
CA VAL A 112 -9.45 -17.74 -22.71
C VAL A 112 -10.34 -18.97 -22.52
N TYR A 113 -11.48 -18.82 -21.87
CA TYR A 113 -12.41 -19.93 -21.61
C TYR A 113 -13.20 -20.38 -22.84
N THR A 114 -13.20 -19.60 -23.92
CA THR A 114 -13.81 -19.95 -25.21
C THR A 114 -12.85 -20.61 -26.19
N GLY A 115 -11.59 -20.84 -25.77
CA GLY A 115 -10.51 -21.36 -26.62
C GLY A 115 -9.71 -20.29 -27.34
N ASP A 116 -10.04 -19.01 -27.17
CA ASP A 116 -9.35 -17.88 -27.79
C ASP A 116 -8.36 -17.24 -26.83
N LEU A 117 -7.18 -16.89 -27.31
CA LEU A 117 -6.19 -16.12 -26.55
C LEU A 117 -6.23 -14.65 -26.92
N VAL A 118 -6.51 -13.81 -25.95
CA VAL A 118 -6.38 -12.35 -26.04
C VAL A 118 -5.26 -11.89 -25.14
N GLN A 119 -4.11 -11.62 -25.74
CA GLN A 119 -2.86 -11.28 -25.05
C GLN A 119 -2.43 -9.84 -25.36
N GLY A 120 -1.36 -9.34 -24.72
CA GLY A 120 -0.91 -7.96 -24.93
C GLY A 120 -1.75 -6.90 -24.19
N LYS A 121 -2.62 -7.29 -23.25
CA LYS A 121 -3.51 -6.38 -22.47
C LYS A 121 -2.74 -5.37 -21.62
N THR A 122 -1.45 -5.59 -21.34
CA THR A 122 -0.61 -4.71 -20.52
C THR A 122 0.77 -4.51 -21.13
N LYS A 123 1.39 -3.35 -20.84
CA LYS A 123 2.77 -3.03 -21.19
C LYS A 123 3.51 -2.45 -19.98
N ILE A 124 4.84 -2.60 -19.97
CA ILE A 124 5.69 -2.00 -18.93
C ILE A 124 6.21 -0.66 -19.44
N VAL A 125 5.93 0.41 -18.70
CA VAL A 125 6.44 1.77 -18.91
C VAL A 125 7.05 2.21 -17.59
N ASP A 126 8.30 2.64 -17.60
CA ASP A 126 9.04 3.10 -16.41
C ASP A 126 8.94 2.15 -15.22
N HIS A 127 9.18 0.87 -15.47
CA HIS A 127 9.06 -0.23 -14.48
C HIS A 127 7.65 -0.46 -13.90
N GLN A 128 6.64 0.25 -14.40
CA GLN A 128 5.25 0.07 -13.99
C GLN A 128 4.44 -0.64 -15.08
N GLN A 129 3.59 -1.58 -14.64
CA GLN A 129 2.66 -2.27 -15.53
C GLN A 129 1.44 -1.38 -15.76
N VAL A 130 1.27 -0.92 -17.00
CA VAL A 130 0.13 -0.10 -17.42
C VAL A 130 -0.74 -0.84 -18.43
N LYS A 131 -2.03 -0.50 -18.50
CA LYS A 131 -2.94 -1.05 -19.50
C LYS A 131 -2.47 -0.63 -20.89
N ALA A 132 -2.36 -1.59 -21.81
CA ALA A 132 -2.05 -1.32 -23.20
C ALA A 132 -3.30 -0.81 -23.94
N GLY A 133 -3.11 -0.02 -24.99
CA GLY A 133 -4.20 0.35 -25.89
C GLY A 133 -4.69 -0.84 -26.72
N GLU A 134 -5.86 -0.70 -27.33
CA GLU A 134 -6.49 -1.76 -28.15
C GLU A 134 -5.60 -2.21 -29.31
N ASP A 135 -4.81 -1.31 -29.89
CA ASP A 135 -3.86 -1.61 -30.97
C ASP A 135 -2.74 -2.59 -30.56
N ASN A 136 -2.54 -2.84 -29.27
CA ASN A 136 -1.56 -3.78 -28.77
C ASN A 136 -2.12 -5.16 -28.47
N LEU A 137 -3.42 -5.36 -28.56
CA LEU A 137 -4.07 -6.65 -28.37
C LEU A 137 -3.71 -7.60 -29.49
N ILE A 138 -3.34 -8.81 -29.14
CA ILE A 138 -3.09 -9.91 -30.07
C ILE A 138 -4.12 -10.99 -29.77
N ILE A 139 -4.94 -11.29 -30.79
CA ILE A 139 -6.03 -12.27 -30.69
C ILE A 139 -5.65 -13.45 -31.55
N ALA A 140 -5.55 -14.63 -30.92
CA ALA A 140 -5.37 -15.90 -31.59
C ALA A 140 -6.57 -16.78 -31.26
N LYS A 141 -7.27 -17.25 -32.29
CA LYS A 141 -8.52 -18.04 -32.14
C LYS A 141 -8.25 -19.54 -32.12
N CYS A 142 -9.10 -20.30 -31.42
CA CYS A 142 -9.08 -21.75 -31.38
C CYS A 142 -7.70 -22.33 -31.04
N THR A 143 -7.03 -21.78 -30.07
CA THR A 143 -5.67 -22.20 -29.69
C THR A 143 -5.63 -23.38 -28.74
N HIS A 144 -6.73 -23.63 -28.03
CA HIS A 144 -6.85 -24.68 -27.03
C HIS A 144 -8.33 -25.12 -26.86
N GLU A 145 -8.58 -26.22 -26.18
CA GLU A 145 -9.91 -26.74 -25.93
C GLU A 145 -10.73 -25.78 -25.05
N PRO A 146 -11.94 -25.35 -25.46
CA PRO A 146 -12.77 -24.42 -24.72
C PRO A 146 -13.46 -25.12 -23.52
N ILE A 147 -13.57 -24.40 -22.38
CA ILE A 147 -14.38 -24.83 -21.22
C ILE A 147 -15.84 -24.45 -21.40
N ILE A 148 -16.11 -23.33 -22.09
CA ILE A 148 -17.45 -22.81 -22.38
C ILE A 148 -17.60 -22.45 -23.86
N SER A 149 -18.85 -22.40 -24.33
CA SER A 149 -19.12 -21.97 -25.70
C SER A 149 -19.03 -20.45 -25.84
N HIS A 150 -18.79 -19.97 -27.07
CA HIS A 150 -18.83 -18.54 -27.40
C HIS A 150 -20.21 -17.93 -27.14
N GLU A 151 -21.30 -18.67 -27.36
CA GLU A 151 -22.67 -18.19 -27.13
C GLU A 151 -22.88 -17.89 -25.65
N LEU A 152 -22.48 -18.81 -24.75
CA LEU A 152 -22.60 -18.60 -23.30
C LEU A 152 -21.76 -17.41 -22.84
N PHE A 153 -20.52 -17.31 -23.32
CA PHE A 153 -19.65 -16.18 -23.02
C PHE A 153 -20.30 -14.85 -23.45
N ASN A 154 -20.74 -14.76 -24.70
CA ASN A 154 -21.34 -13.56 -25.26
C ASN A 154 -22.61 -13.14 -24.51
N ALA A 155 -23.50 -14.09 -24.19
CA ALA A 155 -24.71 -13.82 -23.41
C ALA A 155 -24.38 -13.22 -22.03
N VAL A 156 -23.36 -13.77 -21.35
CA VAL A 156 -22.91 -13.24 -20.06
C VAL A 156 -22.31 -11.82 -20.21
N GLN A 157 -21.50 -11.55 -21.27
CA GLN A 157 -20.96 -10.21 -21.52
C GLN A 157 -22.05 -9.19 -21.80
N GLU A 158 -23.05 -9.55 -22.61
CA GLU A 158 -24.15 -8.65 -22.98
C GLU A 158 -24.97 -8.27 -21.74
N TYR A 159 -25.35 -9.24 -20.91
CA TYR A 159 -26.02 -8.98 -19.64
C TYR A 159 -25.21 -8.07 -18.70
N ARG A 160 -23.91 -8.31 -18.56
CA ARG A 160 -23.02 -7.48 -17.74
C ARG A 160 -22.92 -6.05 -18.28
N LYS A 161 -22.86 -5.88 -19.60
CA LYS A 161 -22.85 -4.56 -20.26
C LYS A 161 -24.15 -3.81 -19.98
N GLN A 162 -25.29 -4.47 -20.11
CA GLN A 162 -26.60 -3.90 -19.79
C GLN A 162 -26.67 -3.39 -18.35
N ILE A 163 -26.29 -4.20 -17.34
CA ILE A 163 -26.25 -3.79 -15.92
C ILE A 163 -25.33 -2.58 -15.74
N CYS A 164 -24.18 -2.56 -16.41
CA CYS A 164 -23.25 -1.45 -16.30
C CYS A 164 -23.83 -0.15 -16.87
N GLU A 165 -24.57 -0.23 -17.97
CA GLU A 165 -25.24 0.92 -18.62
C GLU A 165 -26.40 1.42 -17.75
N GLU A 166 -27.23 0.55 -17.20
CA GLU A 166 -28.30 0.90 -16.25
C GLU A 166 -27.73 1.58 -15.01
N SER A 167 -26.62 1.07 -14.46
CA SER A 167 -25.94 1.69 -13.31
C SER A 167 -25.36 3.07 -13.63
N LYS A 168 -24.91 3.31 -14.87
CA LYS A 168 -24.44 4.63 -15.33
C LYS A 168 -25.58 5.60 -15.55
N ALA A 169 -26.72 5.14 -16.04
CA ALA A 169 -27.90 5.94 -16.29
C ALA A 169 -28.59 6.40 -15.00
N THR A 170 -28.36 5.71 -13.88
CA THR A 170 -28.92 6.11 -12.58
C THR A 170 -28.27 7.44 -12.11
N PRO A 171 -29.06 8.50 -11.85
CA PRO A 171 -28.54 9.79 -11.41
C PRO A 171 -27.69 9.64 -10.13
N LYS A 172 -26.43 10.06 -10.22
CA LYS A 172 -25.55 10.06 -9.05
C LYS A 172 -25.96 11.22 -8.15
N ARG A 173 -26.44 10.90 -6.95
CA ARG A 173 -26.75 11.91 -5.94
C ARG A 173 -25.46 12.59 -5.45
N PRO A 174 -25.53 13.85 -4.94
CA PRO A 174 -24.37 14.56 -4.42
C PRO A 174 -23.59 13.72 -3.43
N TYR A 175 -22.28 13.63 -3.64
CA TYR A 175 -21.39 12.88 -2.77
C TYR A 175 -21.03 13.70 -1.54
N THR A 176 -21.35 13.18 -0.35
CA THR A 176 -20.87 13.74 0.91
C THR A 176 -19.47 13.19 1.20
N PRO A 177 -18.44 14.06 1.36
CA PRO A 177 -17.07 13.59 1.60
C PRO A 177 -17.00 12.66 2.82
N ASN A 178 -16.29 11.54 2.67
CA ASN A 178 -15.98 10.62 3.76
C ASN A 178 -14.70 11.08 4.46
N ILE A 179 -14.82 11.68 5.63
CA ILE A 179 -13.67 12.16 6.41
C ILE A 179 -12.80 11.01 6.94
N PHE A 180 -13.36 9.80 7.10
CA PHE A 180 -12.67 8.60 7.59
C PHE A 180 -12.20 7.66 6.47
N LYS A 181 -12.07 8.14 5.24
CA LYS A 181 -11.68 7.29 4.12
C LYS A 181 -10.39 6.52 4.40
N GLY A 182 -10.45 5.18 4.34
CA GLY A 182 -9.28 4.32 4.53
C GLY A 182 -8.80 4.18 5.97
N LYS A 183 -9.58 4.65 6.97
CA LYS A 183 -9.18 4.63 8.38
C LYS A 183 -9.98 3.68 9.26
N VAL A 184 -11.18 3.26 8.84
CA VAL A 184 -12.12 2.50 9.67
C VAL A 184 -12.14 1.03 9.27
N PHE A 185 -11.95 0.14 10.23
CA PHE A 185 -11.81 -1.29 10.03
C PHE A 185 -12.67 -2.07 11.02
N CYS A 186 -13.02 -3.29 10.63
CA CYS A 186 -13.67 -4.24 11.52
C CYS A 186 -12.63 -4.90 12.43
N ALA A 187 -12.80 -4.85 13.75
CA ALA A 187 -11.90 -5.47 14.70
C ALA A 187 -11.87 -7.01 14.58
N ASP A 188 -13.03 -7.63 14.24
CA ASP A 188 -13.15 -9.08 14.14
C ASP A 188 -12.41 -9.66 12.92
N CYS A 189 -12.55 -9.04 11.74
CA CYS A 189 -11.99 -9.59 10.48
C CYS A 189 -10.89 -8.74 9.84
N GLY A 190 -10.54 -7.60 10.41
CA GLY A 190 -9.48 -6.70 9.94
C GLY A 190 -9.77 -5.97 8.63
N ARG A 191 -10.94 -6.16 8.00
CA ARG A 191 -11.29 -5.53 6.71
C ARG A 191 -11.84 -4.12 6.94
N SER A 192 -11.62 -3.23 5.95
CA SER A 192 -12.18 -1.88 5.99
C SER A 192 -13.70 -1.92 6.02
N LEU A 193 -14.32 -1.08 6.85
CA LEU A 193 -15.77 -0.90 6.89
C LEU A 193 -16.22 -0.10 5.67
N HIS A 194 -17.38 -0.50 5.13
CA HIS A 194 -17.99 0.17 3.99
C HIS A 194 -18.93 1.28 4.50
N ARG A 195 -18.74 2.52 4.00
CA ARG A 195 -19.63 3.62 4.26
C ARG A 195 -20.83 3.54 3.33
N GLN A 196 -22.01 3.33 3.87
CA GLN A 196 -23.28 3.26 3.14
C GLN A 196 -24.19 4.42 3.54
N ARG A 197 -24.84 5.00 2.54
CA ARG A 197 -25.88 6.01 2.72
C ARG A 197 -27.20 5.30 3.05
N ALA A 198 -27.88 5.73 4.08
CA ALA A 198 -29.25 5.35 4.38
C ALA A 198 -30.15 6.54 4.11
N GLU A 199 -31.00 6.39 3.09
CA GLU A 199 -31.96 7.43 2.70
C GLU A 199 -33.08 7.52 3.73
N ARG A 200 -33.40 8.74 4.12
CA ARG A 200 -34.58 9.00 4.96
C ARG A 200 -35.68 9.62 4.11
N ARG A 201 -36.92 9.20 4.28
CA ARG A 201 -38.08 9.80 3.63
C ARG A 201 -38.31 11.27 4.07
N LYS A 202 -37.94 11.61 5.30
CA LYS A 202 -37.99 12.97 5.86
C LYS A 202 -36.65 13.25 6.58
N GLY A 203 -36.01 14.38 6.30
CA GLY A 203 -34.76 14.81 6.92
C GLY A 203 -33.49 14.45 6.13
N PRO A 204 -32.32 14.84 6.63
CA PRO A 204 -31.02 14.57 5.96
C PRO A 204 -30.71 13.09 5.97
N ASP A 205 -30.00 12.65 4.92
CA ASP A 205 -29.51 11.29 4.83
C ASP A 205 -28.55 10.96 5.98
N THR A 206 -28.58 9.70 6.39
CA THR A 206 -27.64 9.19 7.38
C THR A 206 -26.64 8.26 6.74
N TYR A 207 -25.44 8.19 7.30
CA TYR A 207 -24.39 7.32 6.83
C TYR A 207 -24.02 6.33 7.91
N TRP A 208 -23.71 5.11 7.48
CA TRP A 208 -23.33 4.00 8.33
C TRP A 208 -22.05 3.37 7.84
N PHE A 209 -21.15 3.02 8.74
CA PHE A 209 -20.03 2.15 8.48
C PHE A 209 -20.40 0.74 8.90
N HIS A 210 -20.24 -0.24 7.99
CA HIS A 210 -20.56 -1.63 8.30
C HIS A 210 -19.61 -2.60 7.61
N CYS A 211 -19.43 -3.76 8.24
CA CYS A 211 -18.64 -4.85 7.70
C CYS A 211 -19.45 -5.60 6.65
N LEU A 212 -18.86 -5.81 5.47
CA LEU A 212 -19.50 -6.54 4.37
C LEU A 212 -19.03 -8.00 4.26
N THR A 213 -18.23 -8.50 5.22
CA THR A 213 -17.63 -9.83 5.13
C THR A 213 -18.71 -10.91 5.01
N ASN A 214 -19.71 -10.91 5.88
CA ASN A 214 -20.81 -11.88 5.86
C ASN A 214 -21.66 -11.83 4.59
N SER A 215 -21.80 -10.65 3.98
CA SER A 215 -22.61 -10.48 2.78
C SER A 215 -21.84 -10.74 1.48
N ARG A 216 -20.51 -10.54 1.47
CA ARG A 216 -19.70 -10.58 0.24
C ARG A 216 -18.72 -11.74 0.16
N VAL A 217 -18.37 -12.34 1.29
CA VAL A 217 -17.35 -13.40 1.31
C VAL A 217 -17.94 -14.72 1.73
N GLU A 218 -18.39 -14.84 2.96
CA GLU A 218 -18.91 -16.07 3.55
C GLU A 218 -19.85 -15.73 4.70
N LYS A 219 -21.00 -16.41 4.78
CA LYS A 219 -21.95 -16.23 5.86
C LYS A 219 -21.33 -16.63 7.20
N ASP A 220 -21.63 -15.87 8.24
CA ASP A 220 -21.19 -16.12 9.62
C ASP A 220 -19.65 -16.14 9.84
N SER A 221 -18.88 -15.67 8.86
CA SER A 221 -17.41 -15.61 8.94
C SER A 221 -16.88 -14.40 9.75
N CYS A 222 -17.77 -13.51 10.17
CA CYS A 222 -17.46 -12.34 10.97
C CYS A 222 -18.69 -11.97 11.81
N LYS A 223 -18.50 -11.53 13.05
CA LYS A 223 -19.60 -11.04 13.89
C LYS A 223 -20.28 -9.78 13.33
N GLY A 224 -19.54 -9.01 12.49
CA GLY A 224 -20.05 -7.87 11.76
C GLY A 224 -20.14 -6.58 12.58
N ALA A 225 -19.18 -5.68 12.38
CA ALA A 225 -19.22 -4.36 12.99
C ALA A 225 -20.15 -3.42 12.21
N MET A 226 -20.92 -2.59 12.93
CA MET A 226 -21.76 -1.55 12.34
C MET A 226 -21.90 -0.36 13.27
N ILE A 227 -21.65 0.86 12.76
CA ILE A 227 -21.79 2.11 13.52
C ILE A 227 -22.31 3.24 12.64
N GLN A 228 -23.08 4.15 13.22
CA GLN A 228 -23.52 5.36 12.54
C GLN A 228 -22.39 6.38 12.45
N GLU A 229 -22.22 7.05 11.29
CA GLU A 229 -21.14 8.02 11.09
C GLU A 229 -21.17 9.15 12.12
N LYS A 230 -22.36 9.64 12.49
CA LYS A 230 -22.51 10.70 13.50
C LYS A 230 -21.98 10.26 14.87
N GLU A 231 -22.28 9.02 15.27
CA GLU A 231 -21.79 8.42 16.51
C GLU A 231 -20.26 8.25 16.48
N LEU A 232 -19.73 7.77 15.36
CA LEU A 232 -18.29 7.65 15.16
C LEU A 232 -17.59 9.00 15.26
N ILE A 233 -18.13 10.06 14.62
CA ILE A 233 -17.57 11.41 14.69
C ILE A 233 -17.53 11.89 16.13
N SER A 234 -18.65 11.83 16.86
CA SER A 234 -18.72 12.33 18.24
C SER A 234 -17.75 11.59 19.17
N THR A 235 -17.69 10.26 19.06
CA THR A 235 -16.82 9.44 19.91
C THR A 235 -15.35 9.66 19.60
N VAL A 236 -14.97 9.69 18.32
CA VAL A 236 -13.57 9.94 17.90
C VAL A 236 -13.14 11.35 18.30
N THR A 237 -14.02 12.35 18.20
CA THR A 237 -13.73 13.72 18.65
C THR A 237 -13.41 13.74 20.15
N ALA A 238 -14.29 13.15 20.97
CA ALA A 238 -14.09 13.11 22.43
C ALA A 238 -12.79 12.35 22.83
N ILE A 239 -12.48 11.23 22.16
CA ILE A 239 -11.26 10.48 22.41
C ILE A 239 -10.04 11.32 22.02
N LEU A 240 -10.07 11.99 20.86
CA LEU A 240 -8.96 12.86 20.40
C LEU A 240 -8.72 14.04 21.35
N GLU A 241 -9.78 14.72 21.77
CA GLU A 241 -9.67 15.85 22.73
C GLU A 241 -9.01 15.40 24.03
N LYS A 242 -9.44 14.26 24.57
CA LYS A 242 -8.87 13.71 25.80
C LYS A 242 -7.39 13.32 25.61
N GLU A 243 -7.07 12.60 24.56
CA GLU A 243 -5.71 12.12 24.29
C GLU A 243 -4.74 13.27 23.97
N LEU A 244 -5.19 14.29 23.22
CA LEU A 244 -4.39 15.49 22.96
C LEU A 244 -4.16 16.30 24.24
N THR A 245 -5.17 16.43 25.10
CA THR A 245 -5.04 17.10 26.41
C THR A 245 -4.02 16.37 27.28
N VAL A 246 -4.07 15.05 27.34
CA VAL A 246 -3.10 14.22 28.09
C VAL A 246 -1.71 14.35 27.48
N ALA A 247 -1.58 14.21 26.16
CA ALA A 247 -0.27 14.31 25.49
C ALA A 247 0.41 15.66 25.66
N LEU A 248 -0.38 16.76 25.61
CA LEU A 248 0.13 18.11 25.82
C LEU A 248 0.39 18.43 27.31
N GLY A 249 -0.42 17.87 28.21
CA GLY A 249 -0.25 18.03 29.67
C GLY A 249 0.94 17.26 30.22
N MET A 250 1.31 16.11 29.59
CA MET A 250 2.50 15.32 29.98
C MET A 250 3.80 15.86 29.38
N SER A 251 3.73 16.73 28.36
CA SER A 251 4.89 17.31 27.72
C SER A 251 5.29 18.62 28.41
N LEU A 252 6.58 18.93 28.33
CA LEU A 252 7.09 20.23 28.78
C LEU A 252 6.39 21.35 27.98
N PRO A 253 6.07 22.51 28.64
CA PRO A 253 5.58 23.67 27.91
C PRO A 253 6.42 23.99 26.69
N LEU A 254 5.80 24.39 25.58
CA LEU A 254 6.48 24.60 24.30
C LEU A 254 7.74 25.50 24.46
N PHE A 255 7.66 26.55 25.27
CA PHE A 255 8.80 27.43 25.50
C PHE A 255 10.00 26.73 26.17
N GLN A 256 9.75 25.73 27.04
CA GLN A 256 10.84 24.97 27.67
C GLN A 256 11.46 23.97 26.69
N LEU A 257 10.66 23.38 25.81
CA LEU A 257 11.15 22.53 24.73
C LEU A 257 12.02 23.35 23.75
N GLU A 258 11.55 24.53 23.38
CA GLU A 258 12.30 25.46 22.52
C GLU A 258 13.63 25.88 23.17
N ALA A 259 13.61 26.21 24.46
CA ALA A 259 14.82 26.58 25.18
C ALA A 259 15.85 25.42 25.26
N ARG A 260 15.38 24.20 25.56
CA ARG A 260 16.24 22.99 25.56
C ARG A 260 16.83 22.69 24.20
N GLN A 261 15.99 22.70 23.15
CA GLN A 261 16.48 22.49 21.79
C GLN A 261 17.46 23.55 21.33
N LYS A 262 17.24 24.82 21.71
CA LYS A 262 18.19 25.86 21.42
C LYS A 262 19.54 25.58 22.07
N GLN A 263 19.56 25.19 23.36
CA GLN A 263 20.80 24.83 24.04
C GLN A 263 21.52 23.65 23.38
N GLU A 264 20.78 22.61 22.99
CA GLU A 264 21.36 21.45 22.28
C GLU A 264 21.94 21.84 20.93
N LYS A 265 21.21 22.63 20.16
CA LYS A 265 21.72 23.15 18.89
C LYS A 265 22.96 24.02 19.04
N ASP A 266 22.99 24.87 20.05
CA ASP A 266 24.18 25.73 20.32
C ASP A 266 25.39 24.87 20.68
N LYS A 267 25.21 23.78 21.44
CA LYS A 267 26.28 22.78 21.70
C LYS A 267 26.78 22.13 20.42
N LEU A 268 25.86 21.66 19.58
CA LEU A 268 26.19 21.02 18.28
C LEU A 268 26.93 22.00 17.36
N LYS A 269 26.49 23.28 17.29
CA LYS A 269 27.17 24.32 16.52
C LYS A 269 28.59 24.55 16.98
N ILE A 270 28.83 24.59 18.30
CA ILE A 270 30.18 24.74 18.89
C ILE A 270 31.06 23.56 18.47
N GLN A 271 30.55 22.31 18.58
CA GLN A 271 31.29 21.13 18.17
C GLN A 271 31.61 21.15 16.67
N MET A 272 30.63 21.49 15.82
CA MET A 272 30.85 21.62 14.37
C MET A 272 31.89 22.69 14.05
N SER A 273 31.86 23.85 14.74
CA SER A 273 32.83 24.88 14.55
C SER A 273 34.26 24.44 14.90
N ALA A 274 34.43 23.70 16.01
CA ALA A 274 35.70 23.12 16.39
C ALA A 274 36.24 22.14 15.34
N LYS A 275 35.37 21.22 14.81
CA LYS A 275 35.75 20.30 13.76
C LYS A 275 36.10 21.00 12.45
N ARG A 276 35.37 22.03 12.06
CA ARG A 276 35.71 22.87 10.89
C ARG A 276 37.07 23.54 11.04
N GLN A 277 37.41 24.08 12.25
CA GLN A 277 38.71 24.63 12.53
C GLN A 277 39.84 23.60 12.45
N GLU A 278 39.58 22.38 12.89
CA GLU A 278 40.53 21.26 12.78
C GLU A 278 40.79 20.89 11.32
N ILE A 279 39.73 20.79 10.48
CA ILE A 279 39.87 20.61 9.01
C ILE A 279 40.73 21.72 8.38
N GLU A 280 40.51 22.99 8.78
CA GLU A 280 41.31 24.11 8.26
C GLU A 280 42.77 24.04 8.70
N LYS A 281 43.09 23.53 9.90
CA LYS A 281 44.46 23.24 10.32
C LYS A 281 45.09 22.16 9.42
N ILE A 282 44.42 21.07 9.21
CA ILE A 282 44.91 19.97 8.34
C ILE A 282 45.12 20.47 6.89
N ARG A 283 44.23 21.27 6.36
CA ARG A 283 44.37 21.87 5.03
C ARG A 283 45.63 22.80 4.94
N ARG A 284 45.97 23.48 6.01
CA ARG A 284 47.23 24.26 6.07
C ARG A 284 48.46 23.33 6.07
N LEU A 285 48.40 22.22 6.81
CA LEU A 285 49.46 21.21 6.80
C LEU A 285 49.69 20.58 5.40
N ILE A 286 48.61 20.27 4.68
CA ILE A 286 48.71 19.79 3.29
C ILE A 286 49.40 20.83 2.39
N ARG A 287 49.10 22.12 2.57
CA ARG A 287 49.80 23.17 1.78
C ARG A 287 51.29 23.24 2.11
N GLY A 288 51.66 23.16 3.38
CA GLY A 288 53.10 23.10 3.78
C GLY A 288 53.78 21.84 3.34
N LEU A 289 53.05 20.69 3.28
CA LEU A 289 53.55 19.44 2.73
C LEU A 289 53.93 19.59 1.25
N TYR A 290 53.08 20.26 0.48
CA TYR A 290 53.34 20.55 -0.93
C TYR A 290 54.56 21.44 -1.15
N GLU A 291 54.77 22.46 -0.31
CA GLU A 291 55.93 23.35 -0.33
C GLU A 291 57.22 22.59 -0.04
N ASN A 292 57.25 21.68 0.94
CA ASN A 292 58.36 20.82 1.28
C ASN A 292 58.68 19.81 0.15
N PHE A 293 57.69 19.30 -0.53
CA PHE A 293 57.85 18.41 -1.70
C PHE A 293 58.50 19.17 -2.85
N VAL A 294 58.03 20.38 -3.18
CA VAL A 294 58.63 21.21 -4.26
C VAL A 294 60.08 21.59 -3.96
N GLN A 295 60.43 21.79 -2.69
CA GLN A 295 61.81 22.08 -2.24
C GLN A 295 62.72 20.83 -2.21
N GLY A 296 62.20 19.66 -2.52
CA GLY A 296 62.97 18.41 -2.51
C GLY A 296 63.29 17.84 -1.13
N ILE A 297 62.58 18.32 -0.08
CA ILE A 297 62.72 17.84 1.30
C ILE A 297 61.99 16.49 1.51
N LEU A 298 60.94 16.25 0.75
CA LEU A 298 60.16 15.02 0.79
C LEU A 298 60.28 14.26 -0.53
N THR A 299 60.36 12.94 -0.44
CA THR A 299 60.26 12.04 -1.60
C THR A 299 58.81 11.99 -2.11
N ASN A 300 58.63 11.50 -3.33
CA ASN A 300 57.28 11.36 -3.93
C ASN A 300 56.37 10.44 -3.11
N ASP A 301 56.89 9.31 -2.66
CA ASP A 301 56.15 8.31 -1.91
C ASP A 301 55.71 8.84 -0.53
N GLU A 302 56.62 9.49 0.19
CA GLU A 302 56.31 10.15 1.50
C GLU A 302 55.27 11.26 1.36
N TYR A 303 55.34 12.05 0.26
CA TYR A 303 54.34 13.10 0.02
C TYR A 303 52.93 12.50 -0.20
N PHE A 304 52.83 11.46 -1.05
CA PHE A 304 51.51 10.87 -1.33
C PHE A 304 50.94 10.11 -0.12
N GLU A 305 51.76 9.43 0.67
CA GLU A 305 51.33 8.73 1.90
C GLU A 305 50.78 9.72 2.93
N LEU A 306 51.58 10.77 3.28
CA LEU A 306 51.13 11.79 4.24
C LEU A 306 49.91 12.58 3.77
N LYS A 307 49.82 12.86 2.47
CA LYS A 307 48.65 13.53 1.90
C LYS A 307 47.42 12.64 1.99
N ALA A 308 47.50 11.32 1.74
CA ALA A 308 46.37 10.40 1.89
C ALA A 308 45.91 10.31 3.33
N ASP A 309 46.80 10.29 4.32
CA ASP A 309 46.45 10.29 5.74
C ASP A 309 45.70 11.56 6.13
N TYR A 310 46.15 12.72 5.67
CA TYR A 310 45.44 13.97 5.93
C TYR A 310 44.09 14.08 5.24
N GLU A 311 43.96 13.59 4.01
CA GLU A 311 42.68 13.51 3.29
C GLU A 311 41.71 12.55 3.99
N HIS A 312 42.21 11.43 4.49
CA HIS A 312 41.41 10.50 5.29
C HIS A 312 40.91 11.14 6.59
N ALA A 313 41.78 11.90 7.31
CA ALA A 313 41.38 12.65 8.50
C ALA A 313 40.32 13.72 8.21
N ILE A 314 40.46 14.46 7.09
CA ILE A 314 39.43 15.44 6.67
C ILE A 314 38.09 14.73 6.39
N ASN A 315 38.11 13.60 5.70
CA ASN A 315 36.89 12.86 5.39
C ASN A 315 36.19 12.34 6.65
N ALA A 316 36.94 11.85 7.63
CA ALA A 316 36.40 11.42 8.94
C ALA A 316 35.74 12.59 9.68
N LEU A 317 36.43 13.73 9.79
CA LEU A 317 35.90 14.94 10.44
C LEU A 317 34.67 15.50 9.68
N SER A 318 34.66 15.44 8.37
CA SER A 318 33.51 15.85 7.54
C SER A 318 32.30 14.94 7.78
N GLY A 319 32.51 13.64 7.91
CA GLY A 319 31.48 12.67 8.27
C GLY A 319 30.86 12.96 9.65
N GLU A 320 31.67 13.33 10.64
CA GLU A 320 31.16 13.74 11.97
C GLU A 320 30.30 15.00 11.89
N ILE A 321 30.70 15.99 11.07
CA ILE A 321 29.92 17.22 10.84
C ILE A 321 28.55 16.87 10.23
N GLU A 322 28.52 15.99 9.26
CA GLU A 322 27.25 15.54 8.63
C GLU A 322 26.31 14.87 9.64
N VAL A 323 26.84 14.08 10.58
CA VAL A 323 26.05 13.50 11.67
C VAL A 323 25.45 14.59 12.57
N PHE A 324 26.21 15.61 12.90
CA PHE A 324 25.69 16.75 13.69
C PHE A 324 24.62 17.54 12.94
N GLU A 325 24.80 17.78 11.64
CA GLU A 325 23.79 18.44 10.79
C GLU A 325 22.49 17.63 10.75
N LYS A 326 22.53 16.32 10.53
CA LYS A 326 21.37 15.43 10.59
C LYS A 326 20.68 15.46 11.96
N SER A 327 21.47 15.55 13.04
CA SER A 327 20.92 15.67 14.39
C SER A 327 20.19 17.00 14.60
N MET A 328 20.72 18.11 14.07
CA MET A 328 20.06 19.41 14.11
C MET A 328 18.73 19.40 13.34
N ASP A 329 18.71 18.83 12.14
CA ASP A 329 17.50 18.70 11.32
C ASP A 329 16.44 17.84 12.03
N SER A 330 16.86 16.77 12.71
CA SER A 330 15.96 15.93 13.51
C SER A 330 15.29 16.72 14.64
N LEU A 331 16.06 17.56 15.36
CA LEU A 331 15.53 18.44 16.41
C LEU A 331 14.52 19.45 15.86
N ASP A 332 14.80 20.05 14.70
CA ASP A 332 13.86 20.99 14.04
C ASP A 332 12.55 20.30 13.63
N ASN A 333 12.65 19.11 13.06
CA ASN A 333 11.50 18.32 12.66
C ASN A 333 10.63 17.92 13.86
N GLN A 334 11.23 17.55 15.00
CA GLN A 334 10.51 17.26 16.24
C GLN A 334 9.74 18.48 16.75
N LEU A 335 10.35 19.65 16.78
CA LEU A 335 9.71 20.89 17.23
C LEU A 335 8.56 21.29 16.30
N ALA A 336 8.77 21.19 14.99
CA ALA A 336 7.74 21.48 14.00
C ALA A 336 6.50 20.57 14.16
N LYS A 337 6.73 19.28 14.40
CA LYS A 337 5.64 18.31 14.68
C LYS A 337 4.88 18.67 15.96
N TYR A 338 5.59 19.03 17.03
CA TYR A 338 4.97 19.40 18.30
C TYR A 338 4.11 20.67 18.16
N ARG A 339 4.63 21.72 17.50
CA ARG A 339 3.87 22.95 17.22
C ARG A 339 2.63 22.67 16.37
N ALA A 340 2.74 21.79 15.38
CA ALA A 340 1.60 21.40 14.56
C ALA A 340 0.53 20.69 15.39
N MET A 341 0.93 19.78 16.28
CA MET A 341 0.01 19.05 17.16
C MET A 341 -0.69 19.97 18.18
N GLU A 342 0.05 20.91 18.78
CA GLU A 342 -0.53 21.92 19.68
C GLU A 342 -1.57 22.79 18.96
N LYS A 343 -1.24 23.24 17.75
CA LYS A 343 -2.18 23.98 16.89
C LYS A 343 -3.44 23.18 16.59
N ASP A 344 -3.29 21.90 16.24
CA ASP A 344 -4.42 21.01 15.95
C ASP A 344 -5.30 20.80 17.18
N ALA A 345 -4.70 20.60 18.35
CA ALA A 345 -5.42 20.46 19.60
C ALA A 345 -6.23 21.72 19.94
N LYS A 346 -5.62 22.91 19.80
CA LYS A 346 -6.30 24.19 19.99
C LYS A 346 -7.47 24.38 19.03
N THR A 347 -7.28 24.07 17.74
CA THR A 347 -8.32 24.16 16.73
C THR A 347 -9.47 23.19 17.03
N LEU A 348 -9.17 21.94 17.39
CA LEU A 348 -10.19 20.95 17.74
C LEU A 348 -10.97 21.38 18.99
N ALA A 349 -10.29 21.88 20.01
CA ALA A 349 -10.92 22.36 21.25
C ALA A 349 -11.81 23.60 21.04
N GLN A 350 -11.50 24.46 20.08
CA GLN A 350 -12.30 25.64 19.75
C GLN A 350 -13.50 25.33 18.88
N ASP A 351 -13.29 24.56 17.81
CA ASP A 351 -14.30 24.35 16.78
C ASP A 351 -15.16 23.10 17.02
N HIS A 352 -14.67 22.14 17.80
CA HIS A 352 -15.26 20.79 18.00
C HIS A 352 -15.57 20.06 16.68
N VAL A 353 -14.88 20.43 15.58
CA VAL A 353 -15.12 19.91 14.24
C VAL A 353 -13.97 19.02 13.80
N LEU A 354 -14.28 17.73 13.60
CA LEU A 354 -13.34 16.75 13.09
C LEU A 354 -13.21 16.87 11.57
N THR A 355 -12.03 17.21 11.08
CA THR A 355 -11.77 17.35 9.65
C THR A 355 -10.95 16.15 9.09
N ALA A 356 -11.06 15.89 7.79
CA ALA A 356 -10.28 14.85 7.13
C ALA A 356 -8.77 15.04 7.32
N LYS A 357 -8.28 16.30 7.34
CA LYS A 357 -6.86 16.62 7.57
C LYS A 357 -6.40 16.25 8.98
N LEU A 358 -7.23 16.50 9.99
CA LEU A 358 -6.93 16.12 11.38
C LEU A 358 -6.87 14.60 11.53
N ILE A 359 -7.84 13.88 10.96
CA ILE A 359 -7.86 12.41 10.96
C ILE A 359 -6.61 11.86 10.28
N GLU A 360 -6.24 12.38 9.11
CA GLU A 360 -5.05 11.93 8.36
C GLU A 360 -3.76 12.09 9.18
N ARG A 361 -3.61 13.21 9.90
CA ARG A 361 -2.41 13.52 10.69
C ARG A 361 -2.35 12.78 12.01
N LEU A 362 -3.46 12.69 12.73
CA LEU A 362 -3.48 12.24 14.12
C LEU A 362 -3.84 10.76 14.28
N ILE A 363 -4.62 10.21 13.35
CA ILE A 363 -5.13 8.84 13.44
C ILE A 363 -4.45 7.95 12.41
N GLU A 364 -3.92 6.83 12.89
CA GLU A 364 -3.41 5.77 12.04
C GLU A 364 -4.55 4.84 11.63
N ARG A 365 -5.31 4.34 12.60
CA ARG A 365 -6.34 3.32 12.40
C ARG A 365 -7.46 3.46 13.44
N ILE A 366 -8.68 3.14 13.03
CA ILE A 366 -9.85 3.03 13.88
C ILE A 366 -10.41 1.62 13.67
N GLU A 367 -10.56 0.86 14.74
CA GLU A 367 -11.14 -0.47 14.71
C GLU A 367 -12.44 -0.47 15.50
N ILE A 368 -13.47 -1.11 14.94
CA ILE A 368 -14.81 -1.18 15.51
C ILE A 368 -15.17 -2.65 15.60
N ASP A 369 -15.59 -3.09 16.78
CA ASP A 369 -16.09 -4.44 17.00
C ASP A 369 -17.61 -4.56 16.79
N HIS A 370 -18.15 -5.77 16.95
CA HIS A 370 -19.57 -6.04 16.82
C HIS A 370 -20.44 -5.43 17.95
N GLU A 371 -19.83 -5.13 19.12
CA GLU A 371 -20.45 -4.45 20.25
C GLU A 371 -20.41 -2.93 20.13
N ARG A 372 -19.83 -2.41 19.05
CA ARG A 372 -19.59 -0.99 18.74
C ARG A 372 -18.52 -0.32 19.61
N ASN A 373 -17.65 -1.10 20.27
CA ASN A 373 -16.49 -0.51 20.89
C ASN A 373 -15.53 0.04 19.82
N ILE A 374 -14.99 1.22 20.07
CA ILE A 374 -14.12 1.94 19.13
C ILE A 374 -12.72 1.97 19.71
N HIS A 375 -11.79 1.37 18.98
CA HIS A 375 -10.36 1.41 19.29
C HIS A 375 -9.65 2.32 18.30
N VAL A 376 -8.98 3.36 18.80
CA VAL A 376 -8.26 4.34 17.97
C VAL A 376 -6.77 4.19 18.19
N THR A 377 -6.04 3.95 17.12
CA THR A 377 -4.58 3.96 17.10
C THR A 377 -4.12 5.32 16.59
N PHE A 378 -3.31 6.00 17.41
CA PHE A 378 -2.82 7.34 17.11
C PHE A 378 -1.40 7.29 16.56
N ARG A 379 -1.09 8.19 15.62
CA ARG A 379 0.25 8.33 15.05
C ARG A 379 1.25 8.97 16.02
N PHE A 380 0.77 9.78 16.97
CA PHE A 380 1.62 10.52 17.89
C PHE A 380 1.97 9.78 19.21
N LYS A 381 1.25 8.72 19.58
CA LYS A 381 1.52 7.97 20.82
C LYS A 381 2.92 7.33 20.85
N ASN A 382 3.39 6.83 19.72
CA ASN A 382 4.69 6.18 19.63
C ASN A 382 5.88 7.17 19.74
N GLU A 383 5.66 8.46 19.48
CA GLU A 383 6.70 9.49 19.53
C GLU A 383 6.96 9.98 20.98
N PHE A 384 6.00 9.83 21.88
CA PHE A 384 6.09 10.30 23.29
C PHE A 384 6.40 9.18 24.29
N GLN A 385 6.20 7.91 23.95
CA GLN A 385 6.55 6.76 24.82
C GLN A 385 8.04 6.38 24.77
N GLY A 386 8.84 7.00 23.91
CA GLY A 386 10.24 6.62 23.62
C GLY A 386 11.30 7.21 24.51
N LYS A 387 11.01 7.93 25.62
CA LYS A 387 12.02 8.34 26.63
C LYS A 387 11.37 8.47 28.00
N ALA A 388 11.01 7.36 28.61
CA ALA A 388 11.06 7.28 30.07
C ALA A 388 12.53 7.43 30.46
N VAL A 389 12.87 8.58 31.04
CA VAL A 389 14.17 8.82 31.67
C VAL A 389 14.32 7.78 32.75
N GLU A 390 15.28 6.87 32.62
CA GLU A 390 15.72 6.05 33.74
C GLU A 390 16.11 6.99 34.89
N PRO A 391 15.59 6.78 36.11
CA PRO A 391 16.03 7.58 37.23
C PRO A 391 17.52 7.29 37.46
N CYS A 392 18.32 8.34 37.41
CA CYS A 392 19.73 8.30 37.75
C CYS A 392 19.85 7.68 39.13
N ALA A 393 20.40 6.46 39.20
CA ALA A 393 20.74 5.81 40.47
C ALA A 393 21.80 6.68 41.17
N THR A 394 21.38 7.34 42.22
CA THR A 394 22.29 7.98 43.19
C THR A 394 23.07 6.86 43.91
N MET A 395 24.36 6.82 43.68
CA MET A 395 25.34 6.36 44.68
C MET A 395 25.81 7.55 45.50
#